data_8d2aae7696f3531eb20995146d814d9a
#
_entry.id   8d2aae7696f3531eb20995146d814d9a
#
_cell.length_a   1.000
_cell.length_b   1.000
_cell.length_c   1.000
_cell.angle_alpha   90.00
_cell.angle_beta   90.00
_cell.angle_gamma   90.00
#
_symmetry.space_group_name_H-M   'P 1'
#
loop_
_entity.id
_entity.type
_entity.pdbx_description
1 polymer ?
#
loop_
_entity_poly.entity_id
_entity_poly.type
_entity_poly.pdbx_seq_one_letter_code
_entity_poly.pdbx_strand_id
1 'polypeptide(L)'
;MVLRLVGSEMCIRDRDAGNLLKPMLARGELRCIGATTLDEYRKYIEKDAALERRFQQVYVDQPSVEDTISILRGLKERYEVHHGVKISDSALVAAATLSTRYISDRFLPDKAIDLVDEAAAKLKMEITSKPEELDEIDRKILQLEMEKLSLQKESDTASKERLERLEKDLASLKEGQRTLNAQWESEKGIIGKIQTVKDCLLYTSPSPRDVVP
;
A
#
# COMPACT_ATOMS: atom_id res chain seq x y z
N MET A 1 29.74 -5.29 2.30
CA MET A 1 29.08 -5.29 0.98
C MET A 1 28.08 -6.44 0.98
N VAL A 2 26.81 -6.15 1.06
CA VAL A 2 25.74 -7.16 1.04
C VAL A 2 25.37 -7.37 -0.42
N LEU A 3 25.78 -8.48 -1.01
CA LEU A 3 25.31 -8.88 -2.33
C LEU A 3 23.95 -9.57 -2.15
N ARG A 4 22.90 -8.87 -2.53
CA ARG A 4 21.56 -9.41 -2.64
C ARG A 4 21.45 -10.14 -3.98
N LEU A 5 21.61 -11.44 -3.99
CA LEU A 5 21.25 -12.26 -5.15
C LEU A 5 19.73 -12.38 -5.19
N VAL A 6 19.10 -11.51 -5.96
CA VAL A 6 17.67 -11.59 -6.27
C VAL A 6 17.53 -12.61 -7.39
N GLY A 7 16.91 -13.75 -7.09
CA GLY A 7 16.50 -14.72 -8.09
C GLY A 7 15.36 -14.16 -8.91
N SER A 8 15.67 -13.66 -10.09
CA SER A 8 14.73 -13.53 -11.21
C SER A 8 15.47 -13.94 -12.45
N GLU A 9 14.85 -14.78 -13.22
CA GLU A 9 15.16 -15.20 -14.59
C GLU A 9 16.33 -14.44 -15.23
N MET A 10 17.55 -14.83 -14.95
CA MET A 10 18.68 -14.25 -15.62
C MET A 10 19.55 -15.33 -16.23
N CYS A 11 19.60 -15.21 -17.51
CA CYS A 11 20.43 -15.77 -18.55
C CYS A 11 21.80 -16.31 -18.13
N ILE A 12 22.35 -17.12 -18.96
CA ILE A 12 23.69 -17.73 -19.11
C ILE A 12 24.86 -17.00 -18.39
N ARG A 13 24.78 -15.71 -18.12
CA ARG A 13 25.76 -14.89 -17.37
C ARG A 13 25.87 -15.19 -15.87
N ASP A 14 24.83 -15.73 -15.24
CA ASP A 14 24.86 -16.04 -13.78
C ASP A 14 25.80 -17.17 -13.42
N ARG A 15 26.06 -18.11 -14.32
CA ARG A 15 27.03 -19.19 -14.10
C ARG A 15 28.48 -18.66 -14.05
N ASP A 16 28.77 -17.61 -14.79
CA ASP A 16 30.10 -17.01 -14.81
C ASP A 16 30.40 -16.23 -13.52
N ALA A 17 29.42 -15.55 -12.95
CA ALA A 17 29.55 -14.82 -11.70
C ALA A 17 29.86 -15.76 -10.51
N GLY A 18 29.21 -16.91 -10.44
CA GLY A 18 29.48 -17.94 -9.43
C GLY A 18 30.94 -18.47 -9.52
N ASN A 19 31.41 -18.70 -10.71
CA ASN A 19 32.79 -19.20 -10.93
C ASN A 19 33.87 -18.15 -10.60
N LEU A 20 33.60 -16.87 -10.79
CA LEU A 20 34.48 -15.77 -10.38
C LEU A 20 34.56 -15.62 -8.85
N LEU A 21 33.48 -15.88 -8.14
CA LEU A 21 33.42 -15.73 -6.69
C LEU A 21 34.09 -16.91 -5.95
N LYS A 22 34.06 -18.11 -6.52
CA LYS A 22 34.64 -19.34 -5.89
C LYS A 22 36.09 -19.19 -5.46
N PRO A 23 37.03 -18.65 -6.26
CA PRO A 23 38.42 -18.49 -5.82
C PRO A 23 38.58 -17.46 -4.70
N MET A 24 37.82 -16.37 -4.72
CA MET A 24 37.89 -15.31 -3.71
C MET A 24 37.33 -15.80 -2.37
N LEU A 25 36.25 -16.57 -2.40
CA LEU A 25 35.68 -17.24 -1.23
C LEU A 25 36.66 -18.28 -0.66
N ALA A 26 37.39 -19.02 -1.55
CA ALA A 26 38.36 -20.00 -1.15
C ALA A 26 39.55 -19.42 -0.39
N ARG A 27 39.98 -18.21 -0.78
CA ARG A 27 41.12 -17.50 -0.14
C ARG A 27 40.69 -16.68 1.07
N GLY A 28 39.41 -16.66 1.41
CA GLY A 28 38.88 -15.84 2.51
C GLY A 28 38.90 -14.34 2.27
N GLU A 29 39.17 -13.92 1.03
CA GLU A 29 39.21 -12.51 0.63
C GLU A 29 37.81 -11.89 0.59
N LEU A 30 36.77 -12.72 0.38
CA LEU A 30 35.37 -12.30 0.30
C LEU A 30 34.54 -12.91 1.43
N ARG A 31 33.85 -12.06 2.18
CA ARG A 31 32.81 -12.47 3.12
C ARG A 31 31.46 -12.21 2.47
N CYS A 32 30.67 -13.26 2.30
CA CYS A 32 29.38 -13.18 1.62
C CYS A 32 28.28 -13.78 2.49
N ILE A 33 27.14 -13.09 2.56
CA ILE A 33 25.90 -13.61 3.15
C ILE A 33 24.90 -13.65 1.99
N GLY A 34 24.39 -14.85 1.68
CA GLY A 34 23.36 -15.06 0.66
C GLY A 34 22.05 -15.50 1.30
N ALA A 35 20.93 -15.06 0.73
CA ALA A 35 19.61 -15.54 1.06
C ALA A 35 18.99 -16.19 -0.18
N THR A 36 18.38 -17.35 -0.01
CA THR A 36 17.76 -18.14 -1.07
C THR A 36 16.60 -18.96 -0.53
N THR A 37 15.77 -19.49 -1.38
CA THR A 37 14.75 -20.46 -1.00
C THR A 37 15.32 -21.87 -0.90
N LEU A 38 14.64 -22.77 -0.17
CA LEU A 38 15.08 -24.16 -0.03
C LEU A 38 15.21 -24.88 -1.37
N ASP A 39 14.29 -24.63 -2.26
CA ASP A 39 14.26 -25.28 -3.59
C ASP A 39 15.40 -24.78 -4.48
N GLU A 40 15.70 -23.48 -4.43
CA GLU A 40 16.84 -22.90 -5.13
C GLU A 40 18.17 -23.38 -4.54
N TYR A 41 18.24 -23.46 -3.21
CA TYR A 41 19.42 -23.99 -2.53
C TYR A 41 19.73 -25.42 -2.99
N ARG A 42 18.74 -26.32 -2.98
CA ARG A 42 18.88 -27.71 -3.45
C ARG A 42 19.24 -27.78 -4.94
N LYS A 43 18.69 -26.89 -5.74
CA LYS A 43 18.91 -26.88 -7.19
C LYS A 43 20.28 -26.37 -7.60
N TYR A 44 20.81 -25.36 -6.90
CA TYR A 44 21.99 -24.63 -7.36
C TYR A 44 23.18 -24.73 -6.42
N ILE A 45 23.01 -24.73 -5.11
CA ILE A 45 24.10 -24.71 -4.14
C ILE A 45 24.51 -26.13 -3.71
N GLU A 46 23.56 -26.97 -3.35
CA GLU A 46 23.82 -28.34 -2.92
C GLU A 46 24.48 -29.19 -4.01
N LYS A 47 24.20 -28.92 -5.27
CA LYS A 47 24.84 -29.59 -6.41
C LYS A 47 26.27 -29.14 -6.68
N ASP A 48 26.69 -28.01 -6.13
CA ASP A 48 28.03 -27.47 -6.30
C ASP A 48 28.83 -27.66 -5.00
N ALA A 49 29.53 -28.78 -4.90
CA ALA A 49 30.34 -29.11 -3.73
C ALA A 49 31.38 -28.05 -3.36
N ALA A 50 31.74 -27.17 -4.31
CA ALA A 50 32.68 -26.08 -4.04
C ALA A 50 32.00 -24.90 -3.33
N LEU A 51 30.72 -24.63 -3.55
CA LEU A 51 29.95 -23.63 -2.85
C LEU A 51 29.43 -24.17 -1.50
N GLU A 52 28.91 -25.38 -1.48
CA GLU A 52 28.36 -26.00 -0.28
C GLU A 52 29.35 -26.00 0.90
N ARG A 53 30.64 -26.35 0.65
CA ARG A 53 31.69 -26.39 1.68
C ARG A 53 32.11 -25.01 2.21
N ARG A 54 31.67 -23.91 1.56
CA ARG A 54 32.11 -22.56 1.89
C ARG A 54 31.02 -21.71 2.54
N PHE A 55 29.81 -22.20 2.51
CA PHE A 55 28.67 -21.54 3.15
C PHE A 55 28.10 -22.39 4.27
N GLN A 56 27.97 -21.78 5.43
CA GLN A 56 27.23 -22.40 6.52
C GLN A 56 25.74 -22.09 6.35
N GLN A 57 24.91 -23.11 6.38
CA GLN A 57 23.48 -22.99 6.30
C GLN A 57 22.93 -22.44 7.61
N VAL A 58 22.09 -21.41 7.50
CA VAL A 58 21.29 -20.86 8.59
C VAL A 58 19.83 -20.94 8.19
N TYR A 59 19.10 -21.80 8.85
CA TYR A 59 17.67 -21.96 8.60
C TYR A 59 16.91 -20.82 9.24
N VAL A 60 16.07 -20.15 8.44
CA VAL A 60 15.20 -19.09 8.92
C VAL A 60 13.76 -19.59 8.77
N ASP A 61 13.16 -19.95 9.90
CA ASP A 61 11.76 -20.38 9.96
C ASP A 61 10.80 -19.19 9.99
N GLN A 62 9.53 -19.45 9.68
CA GLN A 62 8.50 -18.41 9.81
C GLN A 62 8.32 -18.04 11.28
N PRO A 63 8.12 -16.75 11.59
CA PRO A 63 7.87 -16.31 12.95
C PRO A 63 6.53 -16.80 13.48
N SER A 64 6.40 -16.88 14.79
CA SER A 64 5.12 -17.13 15.45
C SER A 64 4.13 -15.97 15.25
N VAL A 65 2.86 -16.19 15.60
CA VAL A 65 1.85 -15.12 15.57
C VAL A 65 2.23 -13.98 16.52
N GLU A 66 2.78 -14.29 17.69
CA GLU A 66 3.21 -13.30 18.70
C GLU A 66 4.41 -12.47 18.20
N ASP A 67 5.39 -13.13 17.59
CA ASP A 67 6.52 -12.45 16.96
C ASP A 67 6.07 -11.56 15.79
N THR A 68 5.11 -12.04 15.01
CA THR A 68 4.52 -11.27 13.91
C THR A 68 3.83 -10.00 14.41
N ILE A 69 3.08 -10.07 15.51
CA ILE A 69 2.47 -8.89 16.12
C ILE A 69 3.55 -7.88 16.55
N SER A 70 4.66 -8.35 17.11
CA SER A 70 5.78 -7.50 17.50
C SER A 70 6.43 -6.83 16.29
N ILE A 71 6.59 -7.55 15.19
CA ILE A 71 7.09 -7.01 13.91
C ILE A 71 6.13 -5.95 13.36
N LEU A 72 4.81 -6.24 13.35
CA LEU A 72 3.80 -5.30 12.88
C LEU A 72 3.78 -4.01 13.71
N ARG A 73 3.95 -4.11 15.04
CA ARG A 73 4.08 -2.94 15.92
C ARG A 73 5.29 -2.07 15.55
N GLY A 74 6.41 -2.69 15.21
CA GLY A 74 7.61 -1.99 14.73
C GLY A 74 7.43 -1.31 13.36
N LEU A 75 6.55 -1.83 12.51
CA LEU A 75 6.25 -1.27 11.20
C LEU A 75 5.09 -0.28 11.20
N LYS A 76 4.27 -0.29 12.24
CA LYS A 76 3.02 0.49 12.37
C LYS A 76 3.18 1.96 11.98
N GLU A 77 4.16 2.65 12.55
CA GLU A 77 4.37 4.08 12.34
C GLU A 77 4.65 4.40 10.87
N ARG A 78 5.42 3.55 10.18
CA ARG A 78 5.73 3.73 8.76
C ARG A 78 4.49 3.58 7.89
N TYR A 79 3.63 2.60 8.19
CA TYR A 79 2.37 2.41 7.46
C TYR A 79 1.36 3.51 7.76
N GLU A 80 1.28 3.98 9.01
CA GLU A 80 0.43 5.12 9.37
C GLU A 80 0.82 6.39 8.60
N VAL A 81 2.11 6.64 8.44
CA VAL A 81 2.61 7.79 7.67
C VAL A 81 2.36 7.59 6.18
N HIS A 82 2.71 6.41 5.63
CA HIS A 82 2.57 6.13 4.19
C HIS A 82 1.12 6.23 3.70
N HIS A 83 0.18 5.69 4.44
CA HIS A 83 -1.24 5.70 4.07
C HIS A 83 -2.00 6.92 4.62
N GLY A 84 -1.46 7.62 5.60
CA GLY A 84 -2.13 8.75 6.25
C GLY A 84 -3.29 8.35 7.16
N VAL A 85 -3.36 7.08 7.56
CA VAL A 85 -4.41 6.51 8.41
C VAL A 85 -3.84 6.10 9.77
N LYS A 86 -4.68 6.04 10.80
CA LYS A 86 -4.29 5.58 12.12
C LYS A 86 -4.63 4.10 12.28
N ILE A 87 -3.64 3.29 12.70
CA ILE A 87 -3.79 1.84 12.88
C ILE A 87 -3.87 1.53 14.37
N SER A 88 -4.93 0.86 14.84
CA SER A 88 -5.05 0.43 16.22
C SER A 88 -4.23 -0.83 16.48
N ASP A 89 -3.82 -1.06 17.74
CA ASP A 89 -3.11 -2.29 18.13
C ASP A 89 -3.99 -3.53 17.93
N SER A 90 -5.29 -3.41 18.22
CA SER A 90 -6.26 -4.48 17.99
C SER A 90 -6.34 -4.90 16.51
N ALA A 91 -6.16 -3.95 15.57
CA ALA A 91 -6.14 -4.26 14.14
C ALA A 91 -4.90 -5.08 13.77
N LEU A 92 -3.74 -4.80 14.37
CA LEU A 92 -2.51 -5.57 14.14
C LEU A 92 -2.64 -7.02 14.67
N VAL A 93 -3.22 -7.18 15.85
CA VAL A 93 -3.52 -8.50 16.43
C VAL A 93 -4.50 -9.27 15.54
N ALA A 94 -5.56 -8.60 15.09
CA ALA A 94 -6.53 -9.20 14.17
C ALA A 94 -5.89 -9.59 12.85
N ALA A 95 -5.04 -8.74 12.26
CA ALA A 95 -4.34 -9.02 11.01
C ALA A 95 -3.44 -10.26 11.13
N ALA A 96 -2.65 -10.39 12.20
CA ALA A 96 -1.82 -11.55 12.43
C ALA A 96 -2.64 -12.84 12.60
N THR A 97 -3.72 -12.78 13.36
CA THR A 97 -4.57 -13.95 13.64
C THR A 97 -5.39 -14.37 12.42
N LEU A 98 -6.04 -13.41 11.75
CA LEU A 98 -6.90 -13.69 10.59
C LEU A 98 -6.06 -14.12 9.37
N SER A 99 -4.91 -13.50 9.13
CA SER A 99 -4.02 -13.93 8.04
C SER A 99 -3.55 -15.38 8.23
N THR A 100 -3.26 -15.78 9.46
CA THR A 100 -2.86 -17.16 9.77
C THR A 100 -4.00 -18.14 9.51
N ARG A 101 -5.24 -17.74 9.80
CA ARG A 101 -6.41 -18.60 9.68
C ARG A 101 -6.93 -18.73 8.24
N TYR A 102 -6.91 -17.65 7.48
CA TYR A 102 -7.59 -17.58 6.17
C TYR A 102 -6.64 -17.55 4.97
N ILE A 103 -5.37 -17.18 5.15
CA ILE A 103 -4.40 -17.13 4.06
C ILE A 103 -3.39 -18.27 4.24
N SER A 104 -3.52 -19.29 3.39
CA SER A 104 -2.66 -20.50 3.40
C SER A 104 -1.47 -20.39 2.45
N ASP A 105 -1.57 -19.56 1.41
CA ASP A 105 -0.61 -19.55 0.30
C ASP A 105 0.67 -18.73 0.58
N ARG A 106 0.71 -18.02 1.70
CA ARG A 106 1.84 -17.19 2.11
C ARG A 106 2.23 -17.45 3.55
N PHE A 107 3.47 -17.13 3.87
CA PHE A 107 4.05 -17.30 5.21
C PHE A 107 3.95 -16.01 6.03
N LEU A 108 4.00 -16.16 7.36
CA LEU A 108 4.21 -15.03 8.25
C LEU A 108 5.67 -14.55 8.12
N PRO A 109 5.96 -13.24 8.27
CA PRO A 109 5.02 -12.14 8.58
C PRO A 109 4.33 -11.54 7.36
N ASP A 110 4.75 -11.86 6.14
CA ASP A 110 4.36 -11.20 4.89
C ASP A 110 2.85 -11.11 4.70
N LYS A 111 2.13 -12.22 4.88
CA LYS A 111 0.67 -12.24 4.74
C LYS A 111 -0.07 -11.31 5.71
N ALA A 112 0.49 -11.08 6.89
CA ALA A 112 -0.09 -10.17 7.87
C ALA A 112 0.23 -8.72 7.52
N ILE A 113 1.42 -8.47 7.00
CA ILE A 113 1.86 -7.16 6.50
C ILE A 113 0.99 -6.75 5.31
N ASP A 114 0.83 -7.64 4.33
CA ASP A 114 -0.01 -7.39 3.14
C ASP A 114 -1.45 -7.05 3.54
N LEU A 115 -2.01 -7.77 4.52
CA LEU A 115 -3.37 -7.52 4.99
C LEU A 115 -3.52 -6.12 5.63
N VAL A 116 -2.53 -5.70 6.41
CA VAL A 116 -2.51 -4.35 7.00
C VAL A 116 -2.35 -3.28 5.91
N ASP A 117 -1.47 -3.51 4.96
CA ASP A 117 -1.21 -2.59 3.85
C ASP A 117 -2.46 -2.39 2.98
N GLU A 118 -3.10 -3.48 2.58
CA GLU A 118 -4.33 -3.46 1.78
C GLU A 118 -5.50 -2.80 2.52
N ALA A 119 -5.68 -3.12 3.80
CA ALA A 119 -6.72 -2.49 4.62
C ALA A 119 -6.48 -0.98 4.79
N ALA A 120 -5.24 -0.56 5.01
CA ALA A 120 -4.88 0.84 5.12
C ALA A 120 -5.05 1.59 3.78
N ALA A 121 -4.68 0.95 2.67
CA ALA A 121 -4.89 1.50 1.32
C ALA A 121 -6.37 1.68 1.00
N LYS A 122 -7.22 0.73 1.38
CA LYS A 122 -8.67 0.82 1.21
C LYS A 122 -9.27 1.98 2.01
N LEU A 123 -8.88 2.12 3.28
CA LEU A 123 -9.32 3.25 4.11
C LEU A 123 -8.86 4.59 3.52
N LYS A 124 -7.64 4.69 3.02
CA LYS A 124 -7.14 5.88 2.33
C LYS A 124 -7.99 6.21 1.10
N MET A 125 -8.38 5.22 0.32
CA MET A 125 -9.28 5.42 -0.82
C MET A 125 -10.65 5.92 -0.38
N GLU A 126 -11.23 5.35 0.68
CA GLU A 126 -12.52 5.78 1.23
C GLU A 126 -12.46 7.24 1.72
N ILE A 127 -11.40 7.64 2.42
CA ILE A 127 -11.20 9.02 2.90
C ILE A 127 -10.98 10.00 1.74
N THR A 128 -10.32 9.56 0.66
CA THR A 128 -9.98 10.44 -0.48
C THR A 128 -11.09 10.50 -1.53
N SER A 129 -11.96 9.51 -1.59
CA SER A 129 -13.09 9.45 -2.52
C SER A 129 -14.16 10.49 -2.14
N LYS A 130 -14.92 10.91 -3.12
CA LYS A 130 -16.09 11.77 -2.87
C LYS A 130 -17.09 11.05 -1.99
N PRO A 131 -17.74 11.74 -1.02
CA PRO A 131 -18.85 11.19 -0.27
C PRO A 131 -19.98 10.74 -1.21
N GLU A 132 -20.63 9.64 -0.87
CA GLU A 132 -21.72 9.06 -1.68
C GLU A 132 -22.88 10.05 -1.89
N GLU A 133 -23.20 10.85 -0.85
CA GLU A 133 -24.20 11.90 -0.91
C GLU A 133 -23.91 12.95 -2.01
N LEU A 134 -22.63 13.30 -2.17
CA LEU A 134 -22.19 14.28 -3.15
C LEU A 134 -22.23 13.71 -4.57
N ASP A 135 -21.90 12.43 -4.73
CA ASP A 135 -21.99 11.72 -6.01
C ASP A 135 -23.45 11.54 -6.46
N GLU A 136 -24.37 11.29 -5.51
CA GLU A 136 -25.82 11.26 -5.80
C GLU A 136 -26.35 12.61 -6.29
N ILE A 137 -25.92 13.70 -5.65
CA ILE A 137 -26.31 15.05 -6.07
C ILE A 137 -25.74 15.35 -7.46
N ASP A 138 -24.49 15.01 -7.73
CA ASP A 138 -23.87 15.19 -9.05
C ASP A 138 -24.63 14.44 -10.14
N ARG A 139 -25.07 13.21 -9.88
CA ARG A 139 -25.88 12.41 -10.82
C ARG A 139 -27.25 13.02 -11.05
N LYS A 140 -27.92 13.51 -10.00
CA LYS A 140 -29.21 14.21 -10.12
C LYS A 140 -29.09 15.49 -10.92
N ILE A 141 -28.05 16.28 -10.66
CA ILE A 141 -27.79 17.52 -11.43
C ILE A 141 -27.59 17.17 -12.91
N LEU A 142 -26.78 16.17 -13.24
CA LEU A 142 -26.53 15.76 -14.62
C LEU A 142 -27.82 15.31 -15.32
N GLN A 143 -28.67 14.55 -14.61
CA GLN A 143 -29.96 14.09 -15.14
C GLN A 143 -30.89 15.28 -15.44
N LEU A 144 -31.00 16.25 -14.52
CA LEU A 144 -31.83 17.42 -14.70
C LEU A 144 -31.26 18.35 -15.78
N GLU A 145 -29.97 18.46 -15.93
CA GLU A 145 -29.34 19.22 -17.02
C GLU A 145 -29.64 18.60 -18.40
N MET A 146 -29.62 17.27 -18.50
CA MET A 146 -30.03 16.58 -19.73
C MET A 146 -31.50 16.79 -20.04
N GLU A 147 -32.39 16.75 -19.02
CA GLU A 147 -33.81 17.03 -19.17
C GLU A 147 -34.05 18.50 -19.61
N LYS A 148 -33.31 19.44 -19.02
CA LYS A 148 -33.33 20.86 -19.43
C LYS A 148 -32.99 21.04 -20.90
N LEU A 149 -31.89 20.38 -21.37
CA LEU A 149 -31.49 20.45 -22.78
C LEU A 149 -32.52 19.85 -23.73
N SER A 150 -33.29 18.85 -23.29
CA SER A 150 -34.38 18.27 -24.07
C SER A 150 -35.55 19.24 -24.15
N LEU A 151 -36.01 19.81 -23.01
CA LEU A 151 -37.12 20.72 -22.94
C LEU A 151 -36.86 22.07 -23.64
N GLN A 152 -35.62 22.51 -23.72
CA GLN A 152 -35.22 23.72 -24.46
C GLN A 152 -35.48 23.60 -25.99
N LYS A 153 -35.54 22.40 -26.53
CA LYS A 153 -35.82 22.14 -27.94
C LYS A 153 -37.33 22.18 -28.25
N GLU A 154 -38.16 22.10 -27.22
CA GLU A 154 -39.62 22.11 -27.34
C GLU A 154 -40.14 23.53 -27.14
N SER A 155 -41.17 23.91 -27.93
CA SER A 155 -41.72 25.29 -27.92
C SER A 155 -43.07 25.42 -27.20
N ASP A 156 -43.57 24.32 -26.62
CA ASP A 156 -44.88 24.27 -25.97
C ASP A 156 -44.95 25.04 -24.64
N THR A 157 -46.12 25.59 -24.32
CA THR A 157 -46.35 26.32 -23.06
C THR A 157 -46.15 25.45 -21.83
N ALA A 158 -46.58 24.19 -21.89
CA ALA A 158 -46.38 23.21 -20.81
C ALA A 158 -44.88 22.88 -20.55
N SER A 159 -44.08 22.81 -21.62
CA SER A 159 -42.66 22.61 -21.55
C SER A 159 -41.92 23.78 -20.91
N LYS A 160 -42.42 25.02 -21.10
CA LYS A 160 -41.85 26.22 -20.46
C LYS A 160 -42.11 26.26 -18.96
N GLU A 161 -43.31 25.94 -18.50
CA GLU A 161 -43.61 25.87 -17.06
C GLU A 161 -42.79 24.78 -16.37
N ARG A 162 -42.59 23.65 -17.03
CA ARG A 162 -41.73 22.56 -16.52
C ARG A 162 -40.29 23.00 -16.46
N LEU A 163 -39.81 23.74 -17.43
CA LEU A 163 -38.45 24.26 -17.49
C LEU A 163 -38.15 25.22 -16.33
N GLU A 164 -39.10 26.14 -15.99
CA GLU A 164 -38.96 27.04 -14.84
C GLU A 164 -38.89 26.30 -13.50
N ARG A 165 -39.67 25.23 -13.31
CA ARG A 165 -39.59 24.40 -12.11
C ARG A 165 -38.27 23.67 -12.02
N LEU A 166 -37.83 23.09 -13.12
CA LEU A 166 -36.57 22.37 -13.24
C LEU A 166 -35.35 23.28 -12.99
N GLU A 167 -35.41 24.53 -13.42
CA GLU A 167 -34.35 25.51 -13.13
C GLU A 167 -34.30 25.90 -11.65
N LYS A 168 -35.40 25.96 -10.95
CA LYS A 168 -35.44 26.18 -9.49
C LYS A 168 -34.87 25.00 -8.75
N ASP A 169 -35.25 23.78 -9.13
CA ASP A 169 -34.72 22.55 -8.53
C ASP A 169 -33.22 22.42 -8.78
N LEU A 170 -32.76 22.71 -9.98
CA LEU A 170 -31.35 22.73 -10.36
C LEU A 170 -30.56 23.77 -9.56
N ALA A 171 -31.12 24.97 -9.35
CA ALA A 171 -30.47 26.00 -8.54
C ALA A 171 -30.30 25.54 -7.08
N SER A 172 -31.34 24.96 -6.47
CA SER A 172 -31.29 24.46 -5.09
C SER A 172 -30.29 23.30 -4.91
N LEU A 173 -30.25 22.35 -5.86
CA LEU A 173 -29.29 21.25 -5.83
C LEU A 173 -27.86 21.73 -6.03
N LYS A 174 -27.61 22.69 -6.91
CA LYS A 174 -26.28 23.30 -7.10
C LYS A 174 -25.79 24.07 -5.87
N GLU A 175 -26.69 24.72 -5.14
CA GLU A 175 -26.36 25.38 -3.87
C GLU A 175 -25.97 24.34 -2.78
N GLY A 176 -26.76 23.26 -2.65
CA GLY A 176 -26.46 22.13 -1.78
C GLY A 176 -25.13 21.47 -2.15
N GLN A 177 -24.85 21.25 -3.43
CA GLN A 177 -23.60 20.73 -3.94
C GLN A 177 -22.41 21.61 -3.54
N ARG A 178 -22.54 22.94 -3.68
CA ARG A 178 -21.46 23.89 -3.32
C ARG A 178 -21.12 23.86 -1.84
N THR A 179 -22.13 23.78 -0.97
CA THR A 179 -21.91 23.72 0.48
C THR A 179 -21.22 22.43 0.89
N LEU A 180 -21.67 21.28 0.38
CA LEU A 180 -21.07 19.98 0.65
C LEU A 180 -19.65 19.86 0.07
N ASN A 181 -19.41 20.37 -1.14
CA ASN A 181 -18.08 20.42 -1.73
C ASN A 181 -17.11 21.26 -0.89
N ALA A 182 -17.54 22.44 -0.42
CA ALA A 182 -16.70 23.31 0.42
C ALA A 182 -16.34 22.65 1.75
N GLN A 183 -17.27 21.92 2.35
CA GLN A 183 -17.01 21.14 3.57
C GLN A 183 -16.00 20.03 3.29
N TRP A 184 -16.23 19.20 2.27
CA TRP A 184 -15.33 18.12 1.89
C TRP A 184 -13.93 18.59 1.54
N GLU A 185 -13.79 19.67 0.77
CA GLU A 185 -12.48 20.27 0.44
C GLU A 185 -11.75 20.79 1.69
N SER A 186 -12.48 21.38 2.63
CA SER A 186 -11.93 21.83 3.91
C SER A 186 -11.39 20.67 4.74
N GLU A 187 -12.17 19.59 4.89
CA GLU A 187 -11.78 18.40 5.62
C GLU A 187 -10.56 17.70 4.98
N LYS A 188 -10.61 17.53 3.66
CA LYS A 188 -9.50 16.97 2.89
C LYS A 188 -8.22 17.81 3.01
N GLY A 189 -8.36 19.13 3.00
CA GLY A 189 -7.25 20.06 3.19
C GLY A 189 -6.59 19.93 4.58
N ILE A 190 -7.37 19.71 5.63
CA ILE A 190 -6.87 19.48 6.99
C ILE A 190 -6.11 18.17 7.08
N ILE A 191 -6.69 17.08 6.53
CA ILE A 191 -6.04 15.75 6.50
C ILE A 191 -4.71 15.81 5.73
N GLY A 192 -4.68 16.48 4.58
CA GLY A 192 -3.47 16.66 3.80
C GLY A 192 -2.35 17.42 4.54
N LYS A 193 -2.71 18.47 5.29
CA LYS A 193 -1.75 19.19 6.13
C LYS A 193 -1.17 18.32 7.25
N ILE A 194 -2.02 17.54 7.91
CA ILE A 194 -1.58 16.60 8.96
C ILE A 194 -0.59 15.58 8.38
N GLN A 195 -0.87 15.06 7.19
CA GLN A 195 0.02 14.09 6.52
C GLN A 195 1.36 14.72 6.16
N THR A 196 1.37 15.92 5.58
CA THR A 196 2.61 16.63 5.25
C THR A 196 3.48 16.88 6.49
N VAL A 197 2.88 17.23 7.63
CA VAL A 197 3.61 17.41 8.89
C VAL A 197 4.19 16.10 9.41
N LYS A 198 3.43 15.01 9.34
CA LYS A 198 3.90 13.67 9.74
C LYS A 198 5.07 13.20 8.86
N ASP A 199 4.97 13.38 7.56
CA ASP A 199 6.04 13.04 6.61
C ASP A 199 7.31 13.84 6.94
N CYS A 200 7.19 15.13 7.20
CA CYS A 200 8.31 15.98 7.60
C CYS A 200 8.98 15.48 8.89
N LEU A 201 8.20 15.11 9.90
CA LEU A 201 8.71 14.59 11.17
C LEU A 201 9.45 13.27 11.00
N LEU A 202 8.97 12.39 10.14
CA LEU A 202 9.63 11.10 9.86
C LEU A 202 10.99 11.30 9.19
N TYR A 203 11.10 12.26 8.26
CA TYR A 203 12.37 12.59 7.60
C TYR A 203 13.36 13.34 8.50
N THR A 204 12.89 14.10 9.47
CA THR A 204 13.74 14.84 10.41
C THR A 204 14.10 14.05 11.65
N SER A 205 13.45 12.90 11.90
CA SER A 205 13.81 11.99 12.98
C SER A 205 15.17 11.35 12.68
N PRO A 206 16.16 11.44 13.59
CA PRO A 206 17.47 10.84 13.37
C PRO A 206 17.32 9.33 13.18
N SER A 207 17.97 8.82 12.13
CA SER A 207 18.02 7.37 11.89
C SER A 207 18.64 6.67 13.10
N PRO A 208 18.19 5.46 13.48
CA PRO A 208 18.87 4.66 14.52
C PRO A 208 20.36 4.45 14.27
N ARG A 209 20.84 4.68 13.04
CA ARG A 209 22.26 4.61 12.67
C ARG A 209 23.03 5.89 13.00
N ASP A 210 22.33 7.01 13.17
CA ASP A 210 22.93 8.32 13.45
C ASP A 210 23.06 8.57 14.97
N VAL A 211 22.50 7.68 15.79
CA VAL A 211 22.53 7.72 17.27
C VAL A 211 23.56 6.71 17.79
N VAL A 212 24.73 6.62 17.17
CA VAL A 212 25.86 5.88 17.75
C VAL A 212 26.76 6.88 18.46
N PRO A 213 26.92 6.74 19.80
CA PRO A 213 27.89 7.52 20.55
C PRO A 213 29.32 7.17 20.18
#